data_e3f24e317c7ec93792060125150fe7dc
#
_entry.id   e3f24e317c7ec93792060125150fe7dc
#
_cell.length_a   1.000
_cell.length_b   1.000
_cell.length_c   1.000
_cell.angle_alpha   90.00
_cell.angle_beta   90.00
_cell.angle_gamma   90.00
#
_symmetry.space_group_name_H-M   'P 1'
#
loop_
_entity.id
_entity.type
_entity.pdbx_description
1 polymer ?
#
loop_
_entity_poly.entity_id
_entity_poly.type
_entity_poly.pdbx_seq_one_letter_code
_entity_poly.pdbx_strand_id
1 'polypeptide(L)'
;GYPHYNIKKLDDNKWSIELALAGFSKDDIEIEVKDNIMNINGELKTEDNEYVYKGISSRKFSKSFTLAEFTECESATMENGILSIILEKNIPEDKKPQKVKIK
;
A
#
# COMPACT_ATOMS: atom_id res chain seq x y z
N GLY A 1 13.61 3.76 6.29
CA GLY A 1 12.62 4.75 6.68
C GLY A 1 11.34 4.13 7.22
N TYR A 2 10.59 4.94 7.91
CA TYR A 2 9.29 4.56 8.45
C TYR A 2 8.19 4.83 7.43
N PRO A 3 7.20 3.94 7.28
CA PRO A 3 7.07 2.64 7.94
C PRO A 3 7.88 1.54 7.25
N HIS A 4 8.20 0.50 7.98
CA HIS A 4 8.78 -0.71 7.42
C HIS A 4 7.70 -1.45 6.63
N TYR A 5 8.10 -2.10 5.56
CA TYR A 5 7.16 -2.77 4.69
C TYR A 5 7.77 -4.04 4.06
N ASN A 6 6.88 -4.91 3.63
CA ASN A 6 7.20 -6.10 2.85
C ASN A 6 6.40 -6.07 1.56
N ILE A 7 6.96 -6.66 0.52
CA ILE A 7 6.21 -6.91 -0.71
C ILE A 7 6.22 -8.41 -0.94
N LYS A 8 5.01 -8.99 -1.02
CA LYS A 8 4.84 -10.43 -1.25
C LYS A 8 4.25 -10.67 -2.63
N LYS A 9 4.72 -11.70 -3.31
CA LYS A 9 4.09 -12.18 -4.52
C LYS A 9 3.02 -13.18 -4.13
N LEU A 10 1.77 -12.94 -4.56
CA LEU A 10 0.64 -13.81 -4.27
C LEU A 10 0.40 -14.81 -5.41
N ASP A 11 0.50 -14.33 -6.64
CA ASP A 11 0.49 -15.16 -7.86
C ASP A 11 1.21 -14.40 -8.96
N ASP A 12 1.13 -14.86 -10.22
CA ASP A 12 1.87 -14.23 -11.32
C ASP A 12 1.45 -12.79 -11.60
N ASN A 13 0.23 -12.41 -11.21
CA ASN A 13 -0.31 -11.09 -11.49
C ASN A 13 -0.76 -10.35 -10.23
N LYS A 14 -0.48 -10.89 -9.05
CA LYS A 14 -0.91 -10.26 -7.79
C LYS A 14 0.24 -10.15 -6.79
N TRP A 15 0.27 -9.02 -6.12
CA TRP A 15 1.24 -8.73 -5.07
C TRP A 15 0.53 -8.10 -3.88
N SER A 16 1.12 -8.23 -2.72
CA SER A 16 0.67 -7.55 -1.51
C SER A 16 1.80 -6.69 -0.98
N ILE A 17 1.49 -5.43 -0.70
CA ILE A 17 2.40 -4.57 0.04
C ILE A 17 1.86 -4.50 1.46
N GLU A 18 2.69 -4.86 2.44
CA GLU A 18 2.33 -4.85 3.84
C GLU A 18 3.14 -3.80 4.57
N LEU A 19 2.47 -2.84 5.22
CA LEU A 19 3.15 -1.79 5.97
C LEU A 19 2.84 -1.95 7.45
N ALA A 20 3.88 -1.86 8.28
CA ALA A 20 3.74 -1.96 9.74
C ALA A 20 3.30 -0.61 10.29
N LEU A 21 2.04 -0.48 10.64
CA LEU A 21 1.41 0.76 11.08
C LEU A 21 0.64 0.58 12.39
N ALA A 22 1.29 -0.05 13.36
CA ALA A 22 0.69 -0.25 14.67
C ALA A 22 0.27 1.09 15.27
N GLY A 23 -0.93 1.14 15.83
CA GLY A 23 -1.48 2.34 16.44
C GLY A 23 -2.32 3.21 15.51
N PHE A 24 -2.18 3.03 14.19
CA PHE A 24 -3.01 3.73 13.22
C PHE A 24 -4.35 3.03 13.04
N SER A 25 -5.41 3.80 12.87
CA SER A 25 -6.68 3.28 12.38
C SER A 25 -6.78 3.56 10.87
N LYS A 26 -7.71 2.90 10.21
CA LYS A 26 -7.92 3.15 8.76
C LYS A 26 -8.26 4.61 8.46
N ASP A 27 -8.88 5.31 9.39
CA ASP A 27 -9.26 6.71 9.18
C ASP A 27 -8.06 7.67 9.27
N ASP A 28 -6.94 7.20 9.78
CA ASP A 28 -5.70 7.96 9.86
C ASP A 28 -4.85 7.85 8.60
N ILE A 29 -5.25 7.00 7.66
CA ILE A 29 -4.44 6.63 6.50
C ILE A 29 -5.20 6.95 5.21
N GLU A 30 -4.48 7.52 4.24
CA GLU A 30 -5.00 7.82 2.91
C GLU A 30 -4.11 7.18 1.86
N ILE A 31 -4.73 6.52 0.89
CA ILE A 31 -4.03 5.91 -0.24
C ILE A 31 -4.57 6.54 -1.51
N GLU A 32 -3.66 7.05 -2.34
CA GLU A 32 -4.02 7.65 -3.63
C GLU A 32 -3.11 7.12 -4.72
N VAL A 33 -3.70 6.73 -5.85
CA VAL A 33 -2.95 6.28 -7.02
C VAL A 33 -3.18 7.25 -8.15
N LYS A 34 -2.10 7.80 -8.68
CA LYS A 34 -2.13 8.70 -9.83
C LYS A 34 -0.88 8.50 -10.67
N ASP A 35 -1.06 8.36 -11.97
CA ASP A 35 0.05 8.22 -12.93
C ASP A 35 1.04 7.12 -12.53
N ASN A 36 0.51 5.96 -12.15
CA ASN A 36 1.28 4.80 -11.71
C ASN A 36 2.09 5.01 -10.42
N ILE A 37 1.78 6.07 -9.68
CA ILE A 37 2.42 6.30 -8.38
C ILE A 37 1.36 6.15 -7.30
N MET A 38 1.62 5.25 -6.37
CA MET A 38 0.77 5.05 -5.21
C MET A 38 1.38 5.76 -4.03
N ASN A 39 0.67 6.75 -3.50
CA ASN A 39 1.08 7.50 -2.33
C ASN A 39 0.26 7.04 -1.13
N ILE A 40 0.94 6.76 -0.05
CA ILE A 40 0.32 6.35 1.21
C ILE A 40 0.73 7.36 2.25
N ASN A 41 -0.25 8.07 2.80
CA ASN A 41 -0.03 9.09 3.81
C ASN A 41 -0.77 8.73 5.07
N GLY A 42 -0.17 8.99 6.19
CA GLY A 42 -0.82 8.77 7.47
C GLY A 42 -0.36 9.76 8.51
N GLU A 43 -1.23 10.02 9.47
CA GLU A 43 -0.92 10.88 10.61
C GLU A 43 -1.57 10.29 11.86
N LEU A 44 -0.71 9.85 12.78
CA LEU A 44 -1.14 9.40 14.08
C LEU A 44 -0.94 10.54 15.06
N LYS A 45 -2.05 11.04 15.59
CA LYS A 45 -2.05 12.09 16.59
C LYS A 45 -2.18 11.47 17.97
N THR A 46 -1.31 11.87 18.90
CA THR A 46 -1.45 11.49 20.29
C THR A 46 -2.47 12.40 20.94
N GLU A 47 -3.30 11.84 21.80
CA GLU A 47 -4.23 12.62 22.58
C GLU A 47 -3.47 13.48 23.61
N ASP A 48 -4.05 14.62 23.94
CA ASP A 48 -3.48 15.54 24.92
C ASP A 48 -3.81 15.05 26.35
N ASN A 49 -3.16 13.97 26.76
CA ASN A 49 -3.36 13.34 28.06
C ASN A 49 -2.15 13.60 28.98
N GLU A 50 -2.38 13.49 30.27
CA GLU A 50 -1.29 13.47 31.24
C GLU A 50 -0.66 12.07 31.21
N TYR A 51 0.59 11.99 30.80
CA TYR A 51 1.32 10.73 30.79
C TYR A 51 2.27 10.63 31.96
N VAL A 52 2.30 9.48 32.61
CA VAL A 52 3.37 9.18 33.57
C VAL A 52 4.67 8.94 32.78
N TYR A 53 4.55 8.30 31.62
CA TYR A 53 5.65 8.08 30.70
C TYR A 53 5.10 8.06 29.29
N LYS A 54 5.71 8.81 28.39
CA LYS A 54 5.30 8.87 26.99
C LYS A 54 6.42 8.37 26.09
N GLY A 55 6.34 7.10 25.71
CA GLY A 55 7.30 6.47 24.82
C GLY A 55 6.87 6.41 23.37
N ILE A 56 5.56 6.65 23.08
CA ILE A 56 5.03 6.65 21.73
C ILE A 56 4.71 8.09 21.35
N SER A 57 5.44 8.60 20.35
CA SER A 57 5.23 9.96 19.87
C SER A 57 4.22 9.98 18.72
N SER A 58 3.69 11.16 18.40
CA SER A 58 2.90 11.37 17.21
C SER A 58 3.76 11.06 15.98
N ARG A 59 3.15 10.36 15.00
CA ARG A 59 3.85 9.99 13.79
C ARG A 59 3.11 10.49 12.56
N LYS A 60 3.88 10.96 11.61
CA LYS A 60 3.39 11.36 10.31
C LYS A 60 4.31 10.74 9.27
N PHE A 61 3.74 10.14 8.26
CA PHE A 61 4.55 9.56 7.19
C PHE A 61 3.93 9.79 5.82
N SER A 62 4.79 9.73 4.82
CA SER A 62 4.40 9.72 3.42
C SER A 62 5.30 8.70 2.73
N LYS A 63 4.68 7.73 2.06
CA LYS A 63 5.39 6.68 1.38
C LYS A 63 4.85 6.54 -0.04
N SER A 64 5.75 6.44 -1.02
CA SER A 64 5.38 6.33 -2.43
C SER A 64 5.94 5.07 -3.03
N PHE A 65 5.13 4.42 -3.88
CA PHE A 65 5.55 3.27 -4.67
C PHE A 65 5.23 3.54 -6.12
N THR A 66 6.19 3.30 -7.00
CA THR A 66 5.96 3.35 -8.43
C THR A 66 5.45 1.99 -8.86
N LEU A 67 4.25 1.95 -9.41
CA LEU A 67 3.62 0.72 -9.87
C LEU A 67 4.01 0.45 -11.31
N ALA A 68 4.15 -0.85 -11.65
CA ALA A 68 4.34 -1.25 -13.03
C ALA A 68 3.12 -0.88 -13.87
N GLU A 69 3.32 -0.72 -15.17
CA GLU A 69 2.22 -0.43 -16.10
C GLU A 69 1.10 -1.47 -15.96
N PHE A 70 -0.14 -1.03 -16.08
CA PHE A 70 -1.35 -1.87 -15.95
C PHE A 70 -1.56 -2.48 -14.56
N THR A 71 -0.93 -1.93 -13.54
CA THR A 71 -1.12 -2.38 -12.17
C THR A 71 -2.16 -1.52 -11.49
N GLU A 72 -3.12 -2.16 -10.84
CA GLU A 72 -4.20 -1.51 -10.12
C GLU A 72 -4.19 -1.91 -8.65
N CYS A 73 -4.63 -0.99 -7.80
CA CYS A 73 -4.87 -1.29 -6.40
C CYS A 73 -6.25 -1.95 -6.29
N GLU A 74 -6.26 -3.24 -5.98
CA GLU A 74 -7.50 -4.01 -5.88
C GLU A 74 -8.23 -3.73 -4.57
N SER A 75 -7.49 -3.72 -3.46
CA SER A 75 -8.06 -3.51 -2.14
C SER A 75 -6.99 -3.14 -1.14
N ALA A 76 -7.43 -2.61 -0.01
CA ALA A 76 -6.56 -2.34 1.12
C ALA A 76 -7.31 -2.65 2.41
N THR A 77 -6.63 -3.30 3.34
CA THR A 77 -7.20 -3.63 4.64
C THR A 77 -6.22 -3.27 5.74
N MET A 78 -6.76 -2.87 6.89
CA MET A 78 -5.98 -2.60 8.07
C MET A 78 -6.38 -3.60 9.15
N GLU A 79 -5.45 -4.45 9.55
CA GLU A 79 -5.72 -5.49 10.53
C GLU A 79 -4.47 -5.78 11.35
N ASN A 80 -4.64 -5.84 12.66
CA ASN A 80 -3.55 -6.17 13.59
C ASN A 80 -2.30 -5.29 13.43
N GLY A 81 -2.52 -4.01 13.12
CA GLY A 81 -1.41 -3.06 12.93
C GLY A 81 -0.70 -3.17 11.60
N ILE A 82 -1.22 -3.96 10.68
CA ILE A 82 -0.65 -4.11 9.33
C ILE A 82 -1.64 -3.59 8.30
N LEU A 83 -1.17 -2.66 7.47
CA LEU A 83 -1.90 -2.24 6.29
C LEU A 83 -1.48 -3.13 5.13
N SER A 84 -2.42 -3.89 4.58
CA SER A 84 -2.17 -4.79 3.45
C SER A 84 -2.86 -4.23 2.21
N ILE A 85 -2.08 -3.97 1.18
CA ILE A 85 -2.57 -3.42 -0.08
C ILE A 85 -2.36 -4.47 -1.17
N ILE A 86 -3.44 -4.87 -1.81
CA ILE A 86 -3.40 -5.87 -2.87
C ILE A 86 -3.32 -5.15 -4.21
N LEU A 87 -2.29 -5.48 -4.98
CA LEU A 87 -2.07 -4.94 -6.31
C LEU A 87 -2.24 -6.06 -7.32
N GLU A 88 -2.89 -5.76 -8.42
CA GLU A 88 -3.11 -6.72 -9.50
C GLU A 88 -2.72 -6.10 -10.84
N LYS A 89 -2.02 -6.88 -11.64
CA LYS A 89 -1.65 -6.49 -13.00
C LYS A 89 -2.71 -7.00 -13.97
N ASN A 90 -3.39 -6.07 -14.65
CA ASN A 90 -4.44 -6.36 -15.61
C ASN A 90 -4.06 -5.77 -16.96
N ILE A 91 -3.39 -6.56 -17.80
CA ILE A 91 -3.02 -6.11 -19.14
C ILE A 91 -4.26 -6.13 -20.03
N PRO A 92 -4.65 -4.99 -20.65
CA PRO A 92 -5.78 -4.97 -21.57
C PRO A 92 -5.57 -5.96 -22.71
N GLU A 93 -6.63 -6.55 -23.20
CA GLU A 93 -6.56 -7.59 -24.23
C GLU A 93 -5.84 -7.12 -25.48
N ASP A 94 -6.05 -5.88 -25.90
CA ASP A 94 -5.40 -5.27 -27.06
C ASP A 94 -3.91 -4.97 -26.85
N LYS A 95 -3.40 -5.11 -25.63
CA LYS A 95 -1.99 -4.91 -25.29
C LYS A 95 -1.25 -6.21 -25.01
N LYS A 96 -1.96 -7.34 -25.01
CA LYS A 96 -1.34 -8.65 -24.79
C LYS A 96 -0.61 -9.12 -26.05
N PRO A 97 0.47 -9.90 -25.89
CA PRO A 97 1.15 -10.47 -27.06
C PRO A 97 0.18 -11.31 -27.87
N GLN A 98 0.28 -11.17 -29.18
CA GLN A 98 -0.53 -11.93 -30.12
C GLN A 98 0.30 -13.09 -30.66
N LYS A 99 -0.27 -14.29 -30.59
CA LYS A 99 0.34 -15.46 -31.24
C LYS A 99 -0.18 -15.52 -32.67
N VAL A 100 0.74 -15.67 -33.59
CA VAL A 100 0.41 -15.78 -35.00
C VAL A 100 0.61 -17.22 -35.45
N LYS A 101 -0.44 -17.80 -36.05
CA LYS A 101 -0.37 -19.17 -36.53
C LYS A 101 0.36 -19.18 -37.90
N ILE A 102 1.37 -20.03 -37.96
CA ILE A 102 2.12 -20.22 -39.23
C ILE A 102 1.38 -21.25 -40.08
N LYS A 103 1.10 -20.87 -41.29
CA LYS A 103 0.47 -21.76 -42.29
C LYS A 103 1.49 -22.65 -42.96
#